data_df3d3d2594ecafcfe440f670ef6e418c
#
_entry.id   df3d3d2594ecafcfe440f670ef6e418c
#
_cell.length_a   1.000
_cell.length_b   1.000
_cell.length_c   1.000
_cell.angle_alpha   90.00
_cell.angle_beta   90.00
_cell.angle_gamma   90.00
#
_symmetry.space_group_name_H-M   'P 1'
#
loop_
_entity.id
_entity.type
_entity.pdbx_description
1 polymer ?
#
loop_
_entity_poly.entity_id
_entity_poly.type
_entity_poly.pdbx_seq_one_letter_code
_entity_poly.pdbx_strand_id
1 'polypeptide(L)'
;MNTRILKTLSSFFLFIFLSNELLADQGISSDQVLIGMHTDISGPASMIGKQSVDGANMRFKEFNENGGAFGRTIKFIVEDHQYTVPRAVQAANKLLRKD
;
A
#
# COMPACT_ATOMS: atom_id res chain seq x y z
N MET A 1 -12.82 33.60 -34.85
CA MET A 1 -13.04 32.37 -34.13
C MET A 1 -14.23 32.54 -33.19
N ASN A 2 -15.22 31.69 -33.30
CA ASN A 2 -16.51 31.87 -32.64
C ASN A 2 -16.37 31.59 -31.13
N THR A 3 -16.77 32.53 -30.27
CA THR A 3 -16.65 32.44 -28.79
C THR A 3 -17.34 31.19 -28.19
N ARG A 4 -18.30 30.62 -28.92
CA ARG A 4 -18.95 29.34 -28.51
C ARG A 4 -18.04 28.11 -28.63
N ILE A 5 -17.16 28.09 -29.63
CA ILE A 5 -16.19 26.99 -29.83
C ILE A 5 -15.10 27.06 -28.77
N LEU A 6 -14.67 28.25 -28.37
CA LEU A 6 -13.65 28.43 -27.32
C LEU A 6 -14.14 27.97 -25.95
N LYS A 7 -15.42 28.20 -25.62
CA LYS A 7 -16.03 27.77 -24.35
C LYS A 7 -16.19 26.24 -24.27
N THR A 8 -16.53 25.59 -25.37
CA THR A 8 -16.62 24.12 -25.43
C THR A 8 -15.27 23.43 -25.37
N LEU A 9 -14.24 23.99 -26.01
CA LEU A 9 -12.87 23.48 -25.92
C LEU A 9 -12.28 23.64 -24.51
N SER A 10 -12.55 24.77 -23.84
CA SER A 10 -12.09 24.99 -22.45
C SER A 10 -12.76 24.03 -21.45
N SER A 11 -14.05 23.73 -21.65
CA SER A 11 -14.78 22.79 -20.83
C SER A 11 -14.31 21.34 -21.03
N PHE A 12 -13.94 20.98 -22.25
CA PHE A 12 -13.40 19.65 -22.57
C PHE A 12 -11.99 19.43 -22.00
N PHE A 13 -11.16 20.47 -22.02
CA PHE A 13 -9.81 20.43 -21.44
C PHE A 13 -9.82 20.31 -19.90
N LEU A 14 -10.78 20.92 -19.24
CA LEU A 14 -10.96 20.83 -17.79
C LEU A 14 -11.38 19.40 -17.36
N PHE A 15 -12.14 18.69 -18.19
CA PHE A 15 -12.58 17.32 -17.89
C PHE A 15 -11.46 16.30 -17.99
N ILE A 16 -10.45 16.54 -18.82
CA ILE A 16 -9.28 15.65 -18.99
C ILE A 16 -8.34 15.74 -17.77
N PHE A 17 -8.27 16.89 -17.10
CA PHE A 17 -7.45 17.05 -15.89
C PHE A 17 -8.05 16.41 -14.63
N LEU A 18 -9.36 16.21 -14.57
CA LEU A 18 -10.02 15.56 -13.43
C LEU A 18 -9.94 14.02 -13.44
N SER A 19 -9.53 13.41 -14.55
CA SER A 19 -9.51 11.96 -14.69
C SER A 19 -8.20 11.30 -14.21
N ASN A 20 -7.19 12.07 -13.81
CA ASN A 20 -5.90 11.50 -13.35
C ASN A 20 -5.84 11.17 -11.85
N GLU A 21 -6.83 11.55 -11.06
CA GLU A 21 -6.84 11.24 -9.62
C GLU A 21 -7.54 9.91 -9.27
N LEU A 22 -8.18 9.26 -10.24
CA LEU A 22 -8.95 8.03 -10.04
C LEU A 22 -8.13 6.74 -10.15
N LEU A 23 -6.82 6.82 -10.36
CA LEU A 23 -5.93 5.67 -10.54
C LEU A 23 -4.86 5.56 -9.44
N ALA A 24 -5.09 6.10 -8.25
CA ALA A 24 -4.25 5.80 -7.10
C ALA A 24 -4.55 4.36 -6.66
N ASP A 25 -3.64 3.44 -6.96
CA ASP A 25 -3.73 2.08 -6.48
C ASP A 25 -3.66 2.06 -4.95
N GLN A 26 -4.54 1.29 -4.33
CA GLN A 26 -4.59 1.14 -2.88
C GLN A 26 -3.21 0.69 -2.34
N GLY A 27 -2.70 1.39 -1.33
CA GLY A 27 -1.40 1.10 -0.73
C GLY A 27 -0.19 1.64 -1.48
N ILE A 28 -0.38 2.39 -2.57
CA ILE A 28 0.69 3.00 -3.35
C ILE A 28 0.49 4.51 -3.41
N SER A 29 1.50 5.26 -2.97
CA SER A 29 1.56 6.72 -3.11
C SER A 29 2.75 7.16 -3.96
N SER A 30 2.95 8.46 -4.11
CA SER A 30 4.08 9.01 -4.85
C SER A 30 5.45 8.66 -4.25
N ASP A 31 5.52 8.42 -2.93
CA ASP A 31 6.75 8.24 -2.16
C ASP A 31 6.82 6.93 -1.38
N GLN A 32 5.73 6.14 -1.34
CA GLN A 32 5.63 4.98 -0.48
C GLN A 32 4.82 3.84 -1.11
N VAL A 33 5.22 2.60 -0.80
CA VAL A 33 4.48 1.37 -1.07
C VAL A 33 4.19 0.68 0.27
N LEU A 34 2.91 0.40 0.56
CA LEU A 34 2.51 -0.36 1.73
C LEU A 34 2.56 -1.86 1.42
N ILE A 35 3.27 -2.61 2.26
CA ILE A 35 3.27 -4.08 2.21
C ILE A 35 2.73 -4.60 3.53
N GLY A 36 1.65 -5.37 3.46
CA GLY A 36 1.04 -6.03 4.60
C GLY A 36 1.43 -7.50 4.71
N MET A 37 1.68 -7.95 5.93
CA MET A 37 1.88 -9.35 6.27
C MET A 37 1.02 -9.70 7.48
N HIS A 38 0.39 -10.86 7.48
CA HIS A 38 -0.14 -11.43 8.72
C HIS A 38 0.54 -12.75 9.03
N THR A 39 0.87 -12.96 10.27
CA THR A 39 1.56 -14.17 10.75
C THR A 39 1.25 -14.41 12.22
N ASP A 40 1.69 -15.52 12.76
CA ASP A 40 1.61 -15.80 14.18
C ASP A 40 2.77 -15.12 14.93
N ILE A 41 2.46 -14.14 15.78
CA ILE A 41 3.45 -13.43 16.60
C ILE A 41 3.34 -13.83 18.07
N SER A 42 2.17 -14.22 18.54
CA SER A 42 1.92 -14.50 19.95
C SER A 42 1.32 -15.88 20.23
N GLY A 43 1.03 -16.67 19.21
CA GLY A 43 0.47 -18.01 19.33
C GLY A 43 1.51 -19.15 19.29
N PRO A 44 1.08 -20.38 19.02
CA PRO A 44 1.94 -21.58 19.11
C PRO A 44 3.06 -21.64 18.07
N ALA A 45 2.92 -20.94 16.94
CA ALA A 45 3.94 -20.86 15.89
C ALA A 45 4.72 -19.53 15.91
N SER A 46 4.63 -18.76 17.00
CA SER A 46 5.19 -17.41 17.11
C SER A 46 6.70 -17.34 16.90
N MET A 47 7.45 -18.40 17.21
CA MET A 47 8.88 -18.44 16.94
C MET A 47 9.18 -18.31 15.44
N ILE A 48 8.41 -18.99 14.60
CA ILE A 48 8.56 -18.93 13.14
C ILE A 48 8.07 -17.57 12.63
N GLY A 49 6.91 -17.11 13.12
CA GLY A 49 6.33 -15.85 12.71
C GLY A 49 7.23 -14.64 13.00
N LYS A 50 7.79 -14.57 14.21
CA LYS A 50 8.74 -13.52 14.60
C LYS A 50 9.99 -13.49 13.74
N GLN A 51 10.61 -14.64 13.49
CA GLN A 51 11.79 -14.71 12.62
C GLN A 51 11.48 -14.28 11.18
N SER A 52 10.31 -14.62 10.67
CA SER A 52 9.86 -14.19 9.35
C SER A 52 9.69 -12.66 9.27
N VAL A 53 9.11 -12.06 10.30
CA VAL A 53 8.94 -10.60 10.43
C VAL A 53 10.30 -9.90 10.53
N ASP A 54 11.21 -10.42 11.34
CA ASP A 54 12.55 -9.85 11.52
C ASP A 54 13.35 -9.89 10.20
N GLY A 55 13.30 -10.99 9.46
CA GLY A 55 13.94 -11.12 8.17
C GLY A 55 13.37 -10.14 7.13
N ALA A 56 12.05 -10.00 7.07
CA ALA A 56 11.38 -9.04 6.20
C ALA A 56 11.75 -7.59 6.56
N ASN A 57 11.72 -7.25 7.84
CA ASN A 57 12.11 -5.92 8.33
C ASN A 57 13.56 -5.57 7.95
N MET A 58 14.50 -6.50 8.15
CA MET A 58 15.89 -6.32 7.74
C MET A 58 16.02 -6.00 6.26
N ARG A 59 15.34 -6.77 5.41
CA ARG A 59 15.43 -6.59 3.96
C ARG A 59 14.77 -5.30 3.49
N PHE A 60 13.61 -4.93 4.02
CA PHE A 60 12.94 -3.69 3.67
C PHE A 60 13.70 -2.46 4.18
N LYS A 61 14.31 -2.56 5.36
CA LYS A 61 15.18 -1.50 5.88
C LYS A 61 16.38 -1.28 4.96
N GLU A 62 17.10 -2.33 4.59
CA GLU A 62 18.22 -2.26 3.65
C GLU A 62 17.79 -1.64 2.30
N PHE A 63 16.65 -2.08 1.77
CA PHE A 63 16.11 -1.54 0.53
C PHE A 63 15.81 -0.03 0.63
N ASN A 64 15.20 0.40 1.72
CA ASN A 64 14.88 1.81 1.95
C ASN A 64 16.15 2.67 2.16
N GLU A 65 17.15 2.16 2.90
CA GLU A 65 18.42 2.83 3.13
C GLU A 65 19.24 2.98 1.83
N ASN A 66 19.08 2.06 0.90
CA ASN A 66 19.69 2.13 -0.43
C ASN A 66 18.88 2.96 -1.45
N GLY A 67 17.91 3.74 -0.99
CA GLY A 67 17.15 4.68 -1.82
C GLY A 67 15.81 4.16 -2.33
N GLY A 68 15.39 2.96 -1.94
CA GLY A 68 14.13 2.37 -2.40
C GLY A 68 14.10 2.09 -3.90
N ALA A 69 12.94 2.22 -4.51
CA ALA A 69 12.77 2.08 -5.95
C ALA A 69 11.84 3.17 -6.51
N PHE A 70 12.28 3.83 -7.58
CA PHE A 70 11.51 4.87 -8.26
C PHE A 70 11.03 6.00 -7.34
N GLY A 71 11.86 6.40 -6.37
CA GLY A 71 11.52 7.43 -5.36
C GLY A 71 10.58 6.97 -4.27
N ARG A 72 10.26 5.67 -4.18
CA ARG A 72 9.36 5.10 -3.18
C ARG A 72 10.11 4.22 -2.20
N THR A 73 9.72 4.31 -0.93
CA THR A 73 10.16 3.41 0.13
C THR A 73 9.06 2.42 0.49
N ILE A 74 9.43 1.31 1.09
CA ILE A 74 8.48 0.32 1.61
C ILE A 74 8.10 0.68 3.04
N LYS A 75 6.79 0.77 3.32
CA LYS A 75 6.23 0.72 4.66
C LYS A 75 5.67 -0.66 4.92
N PHE A 76 6.21 -1.35 5.91
CA PHE A 76 5.83 -2.71 6.26
C PHE A 76 4.89 -2.72 7.46
N ILE A 77 3.75 -3.39 7.32
CA ILE A 77 2.70 -3.50 8.35
C ILE A 77 2.51 -4.98 8.67
N VAL A 78 2.53 -5.33 9.95
CA VAL A 78 2.37 -6.71 10.41
C VAL A 78 1.16 -6.83 11.33
N GLU A 79 0.31 -7.82 11.08
CA GLU A 79 -0.83 -8.18 11.91
C GLU A 79 -0.67 -9.59 12.49
N ASP A 80 -1.05 -9.75 13.75
CA ASP A 80 -0.97 -11.02 14.47
C ASP A 80 -2.26 -11.82 14.32
N HIS A 81 -2.18 -13.01 13.74
CA HIS A 81 -3.33 -13.92 13.63
C HIS A 81 -3.36 -15.04 14.69
N GLN A 82 -2.36 -15.11 15.56
CA GLN A 82 -2.28 -16.08 16.66
C GLN A 82 -2.54 -17.56 16.27
N TYR A 83 -2.20 -17.92 15.04
CA TYR A 83 -2.40 -19.25 14.47
C TYR A 83 -3.88 -19.70 14.44
N THR A 84 -4.83 -18.79 14.34
CA THR A 84 -6.25 -19.09 14.26
C THR A 84 -6.87 -18.56 12.97
N VAL A 85 -7.75 -19.35 12.35
CA VAL A 85 -8.40 -18.97 11.08
C VAL A 85 -9.25 -17.70 11.22
N PRO A 86 -10.10 -17.53 12.24
CA PRO A 86 -10.89 -16.29 12.37
C PRO A 86 -10.03 -15.04 12.47
N ARG A 87 -8.91 -15.09 13.21
CA ARG A 87 -7.98 -13.95 13.31
C ARG A 87 -7.20 -13.71 12.04
N ALA A 88 -6.85 -14.77 11.30
CA ALA A 88 -6.21 -14.62 9.99
C ALA A 88 -7.12 -13.89 9.00
N VAL A 89 -8.41 -14.20 8.97
CA VAL A 89 -9.40 -13.50 8.14
C VAL A 89 -9.54 -12.04 8.58
N GLN A 90 -9.60 -11.76 9.89
CA GLN A 90 -9.65 -10.40 10.40
C GLN A 90 -8.39 -9.59 10.05
N ALA A 91 -7.22 -10.19 10.21
CA ALA A 91 -5.94 -9.57 9.89
C ALA A 91 -5.83 -9.22 8.39
N ALA A 92 -6.19 -10.16 7.52
CA ALA A 92 -6.22 -9.93 6.07
C ALA A 92 -7.20 -8.80 5.69
N ASN A 93 -8.41 -8.81 6.23
CA ASN A 93 -9.39 -7.75 5.99
C ASN A 93 -8.92 -6.38 6.50
N LYS A 94 -8.23 -6.34 7.64
CA LYS A 94 -7.67 -5.10 8.18
C LYS A 94 -6.59 -4.52 7.28
N LEU A 95 -5.69 -5.37 6.76
CA LEU A 95 -4.63 -4.97 5.84
C LEU A 95 -5.18 -4.47 4.49
N LEU A 96 -6.32 -5.01 4.04
CA LEU A 96 -6.91 -4.64 2.75
C LEU A 96 -7.84 -3.42 2.81
N ARG A 97 -8.40 -3.08 3.98
CA ARG A 97 -9.47 -2.07 4.09
C ARG A 97 -9.08 -0.79 4.82
N LYS A 98 -7.92 -0.75 5.45
CA LYS A 98 -7.58 0.35 6.36
C LYS A 98 -6.68 1.42 5.76
N ASP A 99 -6.34 1.30 4.49
CA ASP A 99 -5.47 2.28 3.83
C ASP A 99 -6.11 2.88 2.59
#